data_5478612f82f416acb69116562de07f0a
#
_entry.id   5478612f82f416acb69116562de07f0a
#
_cell.length_a   1.000
_cell.length_b   1.000
_cell.length_c   1.000
_cell.angle_alpha   90.00
_cell.angle_beta   90.00
_cell.angle_gamma   90.00
#
_symmetry.space_group_name_H-M   'P 1'
#
loop_
_entity.id
_entity.type
_entity.pdbx_description
1 polymer ?
#
loop_
_entity_poly.entity_id
_entity_poly.type
_entity_poly.pdbx_seq_one_letter_code
_entity_poly.pdbx_strand_id
1 'polypeptide(L)'
;TIAFLEKTRLLYDMVYGNNIFLFDEPENDLHYDLFLFYLNAFLYNSDKSQMIIASHLTSLLAEDLINEQRDLIYFVEKDFETATSSCKRADKYGLHKNQSLYNAYKIGKLGAKPALGSPFILNE
;
A
#
# COMPACT_ATOMS: atom_id res chain seq x y z
N THR A 1 -24.06 0.03 -12.02
CA THR A 1 -23.91 0.79 -13.28
C THR A 1 -23.47 2.22 -13.05
N ILE A 2 -24.10 2.98 -12.16
CA ILE A 2 -23.67 4.35 -11.79
C ILE A 2 -22.29 4.31 -11.13
N ALA A 3 -22.07 3.42 -10.19
CA ALA A 3 -20.76 3.23 -9.53
C ALA A 3 -19.64 2.87 -10.50
N PHE A 4 -19.92 2.13 -11.56
CA PHE A 4 -18.96 1.83 -12.62
C PHE A 4 -18.59 3.08 -13.43
N LEU A 5 -19.55 3.91 -13.77
CA LEU A 5 -19.32 5.17 -14.50
C LEU A 5 -18.54 6.17 -13.66
N GLU A 6 -18.83 6.27 -12.36
CA GLU A 6 -18.07 7.11 -11.43
C GLU A 6 -16.61 6.67 -11.31
N LYS A 7 -16.37 5.36 -11.21
CA LYS A 7 -15.01 4.80 -11.16
C LYS A 7 -14.26 5.00 -12.48
N THR A 8 -14.93 4.89 -13.62
CA THR A 8 -14.32 5.16 -14.94
C THR A 8 -13.95 6.64 -15.09
N ARG A 9 -14.82 7.55 -14.62
CA ARG A 9 -14.52 8.98 -14.60
C ARG A 9 -13.32 9.28 -13.70
N LEU A 10 -13.28 8.69 -12.51
CA LEU A 10 -12.15 8.84 -11.59
C LEU A 10 -10.84 8.41 -12.24
N LEU A 11 -10.82 7.24 -12.91
CA LEU A 11 -9.65 6.77 -13.64
C LEU A 11 -9.22 7.74 -14.73
N TYR A 12 -10.16 8.28 -15.49
CA TYR A 12 -9.88 9.31 -16.50
C TYR A 12 -9.22 10.55 -15.88
N ASP A 13 -9.77 11.06 -14.79
CA ASP A 13 -9.23 12.22 -14.09
C ASP A 13 -7.85 11.92 -13.46
N MET A 14 -7.61 10.68 -13.01
CA MET A 14 -6.32 10.25 -12.50
C MET A 14 -5.22 10.22 -13.59
N VAL A 15 -5.56 9.75 -14.77
CA VAL A 15 -4.61 9.58 -15.88
C VAL A 15 -4.36 10.90 -16.62
N TYR A 16 -5.42 11.62 -16.98
CA TYR A 16 -5.35 12.80 -17.85
C TYR A 16 -5.43 14.13 -17.10
N GLY A 17 -5.74 14.10 -15.82
CA GLY A 17 -5.84 15.30 -14.99
C GLY A 17 -4.48 15.84 -14.54
N ASN A 18 -4.53 16.84 -13.70
CA ASN A 18 -3.40 17.42 -12.96
C ASN A 18 -3.83 17.59 -11.50
N ASN A 19 -4.07 16.48 -10.83
CA ASN A 19 -4.70 16.43 -9.53
C ASN A 19 -3.85 15.62 -8.55
N ILE A 20 -4.10 15.85 -7.25
CA ILE A 20 -3.57 15.00 -6.17
C ILE A 20 -4.72 14.17 -5.62
N PHE A 21 -4.56 12.87 -5.63
CA PHE A 21 -5.54 11.91 -5.14
C PHE A 21 -5.05 11.30 -3.82
N LEU A 22 -5.93 11.30 -2.84
CA LEU A 22 -5.68 10.69 -1.53
C LEU A 22 -6.70 9.56 -1.33
N PHE A 23 -6.23 8.36 -1.14
CA PHE A 23 -7.07 7.18 -0.89
C PHE A 23 -6.69 6.55 0.44
N ASP A 24 -7.70 6.29 1.25
CA ASP A 24 -7.59 5.52 2.47
C ASP A 24 -8.31 4.19 2.29
N GLU A 25 -7.58 3.09 2.37
CA GLU A 25 -8.06 1.72 2.21
C GLU A 25 -8.96 1.50 0.97
N PRO A 26 -8.53 1.91 -0.25
CA PRO A 26 -9.36 1.82 -1.46
C PRO A 26 -9.73 0.38 -1.82
N GLU A 27 -9.02 -0.60 -1.32
CA GLU A 27 -9.30 -2.02 -1.47
C GLU A 27 -10.60 -2.47 -0.81
N ASN A 28 -11.13 -1.74 0.15
CA ASN A 28 -12.40 -2.09 0.81
C ASN A 28 -13.60 -1.95 -0.12
N ASP A 29 -13.49 -1.06 -1.12
CA ASP A 29 -14.56 -0.77 -2.08
C ASP A 29 -14.34 -1.40 -3.46
N LEU A 30 -13.20 -2.05 -3.68
CA LEU A 30 -12.79 -2.60 -4.96
C LEU A 30 -12.32 -4.05 -4.82
N HIS A 31 -12.73 -4.89 -5.78
CA HIS A 31 -12.08 -6.18 -5.93
C HIS A 31 -10.57 -5.98 -6.17
N TYR A 32 -9.73 -6.86 -5.59
CA TYR A 32 -8.27 -6.75 -5.66
C TYR A 32 -7.73 -6.55 -7.08
N ASP A 33 -8.17 -7.37 -8.04
CA ASP A 33 -7.72 -7.29 -9.43
C ASP A 33 -8.10 -5.95 -10.08
N LEU A 34 -9.27 -5.41 -9.72
CA LEU A 34 -9.72 -4.12 -10.21
C LEU A 34 -8.89 -2.98 -9.59
N PHE A 35 -8.56 -3.07 -8.32
CA PHE A 35 -7.67 -2.12 -7.67
C PHE A 35 -6.28 -2.13 -8.30
N LEU A 36 -5.69 -3.32 -8.55
CA LEU A 36 -4.43 -3.44 -9.27
C LEU A 36 -4.50 -2.86 -10.68
N PHE A 37 -5.60 -3.08 -11.38
CA PHE A 37 -5.80 -2.48 -12.71
C PHE A 37 -5.77 -0.96 -12.65
N TYR A 38 -6.46 -0.32 -11.71
CA TYR A 38 -6.44 1.13 -11.53
C TYR A 38 -5.05 1.65 -11.16
N LEU A 39 -4.36 0.96 -10.26
CA LEU A 39 -3.00 1.31 -9.85
C LEU A 39 -2.03 1.26 -11.03
N ASN A 40 -2.05 0.17 -11.80
CA ASN A 40 -1.23 0.01 -12.99
C ASN A 40 -1.57 1.06 -14.06
N ALA A 41 -2.88 1.27 -14.33
CA ALA A 41 -3.32 2.27 -15.31
C ALA A 41 -2.82 3.68 -14.94
N PHE A 42 -2.86 4.03 -13.66
CA PHE A 42 -2.32 5.29 -13.17
C PHE A 42 -0.79 5.36 -13.37
N LEU A 43 -0.05 4.36 -12.88
CA LEU A 43 1.41 4.39 -12.88
C LEU A 43 2.01 4.38 -14.29
N TYR A 44 1.35 3.74 -15.25
CA TYR A 44 1.84 3.69 -16.64
C TYR A 44 1.40 4.86 -17.51
N ASN A 45 0.33 5.57 -17.16
CA ASN A 45 -0.27 6.54 -18.07
C ASN A 45 -0.37 7.97 -17.50
N SER A 46 -0.17 8.18 -16.19
CA SER A 46 -0.28 9.51 -15.62
C SER A 46 1.07 10.24 -15.61
N ASP A 47 1.10 11.42 -16.20
CA ASP A 47 2.29 12.27 -16.23
C ASP A 47 2.25 13.42 -15.23
N LYS A 48 1.05 13.85 -14.81
CA LYS A 48 0.87 15.11 -14.08
C LYS A 48 0.16 14.95 -12.74
N SER A 49 -0.63 13.89 -12.60
CA SER A 49 -1.33 13.64 -11.34
C SER A 49 -0.43 12.92 -10.33
N GLN A 50 -0.75 13.10 -9.06
CA GLN A 50 -0.10 12.43 -7.95
C GLN A 50 -1.11 11.59 -7.18
N MET A 51 -0.70 10.41 -6.69
CA MET A 51 -1.56 9.54 -5.90
C MET A 51 -0.85 9.13 -4.63
N ILE A 52 -1.54 9.26 -3.52
CA ILE A 52 -1.10 8.78 -2.20
C ILE A 52 -2.16 7.81 -1.69
N ILE A 53 -1.72 6.61 -1.35
CA ILE A 53 -2.60 5.54 -0.87
C ILE A 53 -2.14 5.09 0.50
N ALA A 54 -3.05 5.06 1.47
CA ALA A 54 -2.89 4.30 2.70
C ALA A 54 -3.64 2.97 2.56
N SER A 55 -2.95 1.85 2.82
CA SER A 55 -3.51 0.51 2.69
C SER A 55 -2.86 -0.44 3.70
N HIS A 56 -3.63 -1.39 4.19
CA HIS A 56 -3.12 -2.52 4.98
C HIS A 56 -3.01 -3.82 4.19
N LEU A 57 -3.23 -3.77 2.88
CA LEU A 57 -3.25 -4.92 1.98
C LEU A 57 -1.83 -5.42 1.68
N THR A 58 -1.36 -6.37 2.48
CA THR A 58 0.00 -6.89 2.39
C THR A 58 0.30 -7.64 1.09
N SER A 59 -0.72 -8.14 0.38
CA SER A 59 -0.57 -8.79 -0.94
C SER A 59 0.02 -7.86 -1.99
N LEU A 60 -0.19 -6.54 -1.87
CA LEU A 60 0.45 -5.55 -2.75
C LEU A 60 1.99 -5.65 -2.73
N LEU A 61 2.57 -6.03 -1.59
CA LEU A 61 4.02 -6.18 -1.45
C LEU A 61 4.58 -7.38 -2.26
N ALA A 62 3.71 -8.26 -2.78
CA ALA A 62 4.09 -9.36 -3.65
C ALA A 62 4.13 -8.97 -5.14
N GLU A 63 3.52 -7.83 -5.51
CA GLU A 63 3.45 -7.37 -6.89
C GLU A 63 4.82 -6.87 -7.37
N ASP A 64 5.22 -7.28 -8.58
CA ASP A 64 6.52 -6.91 -9.15
C ASP A 64 6.69 -5.40 -9.29
N LEU A 65 5.65 -4.71 -9.76
CA LEU A 65 5.63 -3.27 -9.90
C LEU A 65 5.95 -2.55 -8.58
N ILE A 66 5.41 -3.06 -7.47
CA ILE A 66 5.64 -2.51 -6.13
C ILE A 66 7.06 -2.83 -5.65
N ASN A 67 7.55 -4.04 -5.92
CA ASN A 67 8.92 -4.44 -5.56
C ASN A 67 9.99 -3.64 -6.32
N GLU A 68 9.72 -3.21 -7.54
CA GLU A 68 10.63 -2.40 -8.35
C GLU A 68 10.70 -0.94 -7.89
N GLN A 69 9.61 -0.42 -7.29
CA GLN A 69 9.47 0.98 -6.90
C GLN A 69 9.47 1.18 -5.37
N ARG A 70 10.47 0.64 -4.69
CA ARG A 70 10.60 0.69 -3.22
C ARG A 70 10.70 2.09 -2.63
N ASP A 71 11.13 3.04 -3.39
CA ASP A 71 11.23 4.45 -3.03
C ASP A 71 9.86 5.14 -2.95
N LEU A 72 8.81 4.53 -3.50
CA LEU A 72 7.43 5.01 -3.38
C LEU A 72 6.68 4.42 -2.18
N ILE A 73 7.26 3.45 -1.47
CA ILE A 73 6.59 2.70 -0.41
C ILE A 73 7.10 3.14 0.96
N TYR A 74 6.16 3.41 1.85
CA TYR A 74 6.44 3.77 3.23
C TYR A 74 5.74 2.82 4.19
N PHE A 75 6.47 2.34 5.19
CA PHE A 75 5.93 1.59 6.31
C PHE A 75 5.70 2.54 7.49
N VAL A 76 4.47 2.54 7.99
CA VAL A 76 4.07 3.33 9.16
C VAL A 76 3.89 2.38 10.33
N GLU A 77 4.53 2.67 11.43
CA GLU A 77 4.47 1.88 12.67
C GLU A 77 4.12 2.81 13.84
N LYS A 78 3.22 2.34 14.70
CA LYS A 78 2.86 3.03 15.93
C LYS A 78 3.42 2.26 17.11
N ASP A 79 4.23 2.93 17.90
CA ASP A 79 4.67 2.44 19.19
C ASP A 79 3.55 2.68 20.22
N PHE A 80 3.05 1.60 20.82
CA PHE A 80 1.94 1.66 21.77
C PHE A 80 2.36 2.13 23.16
N GLU A 81 3.64 1.99 23.53
CA GLU A 81 4.15 2.45 24.83
C GLU A 81 4.36 3.95 24.85
N THR A 82 4.95 4.47 23.79
CA THR A 82 5.27 5.91 23.66
C THR A 82 4.21 6.70 22.93
N ALA A 83 3.21 6.04 22.32
CA ALA A 83 2.20 6.63 21.44
C ALA A 83 2.78 7.42 20.25
N THR A 84 4.05 7.18 19.91
CA THR A 84 4.70 7.80 18.76
C THR A 84 4.48 6.98 17.49
N SER A 85 4.44 7.67 16.35
CA SER A 85 4.38 7.03 15.03
C SER A 85 5.69 7.28 14.29
N SER A 86 6.22 6.24 13.67
CA SER A 86 7.38 6.33 12.78
C SER A 86 6.97 5.98 11.36
N CYS A 87 7.59 6.64 10.38
CA CYS A 87 7.37 6.41 8.97
C CYS A 87 8.72 6.20 8.29
N LYS A 88 8.90 5.04 7.66
CA LYS A 88 10.18 4.69 7.03
C LYS A 88 9.99 4.15 5.63
N ARG A 89 10.72 4.69 4.67
CA ARG A 89 10.68 4.29 3.27
C ARG A 89 11.30 2.90 3.07
N ALA A 90 10.71 2.08 2.20
CA ALA A 90 11.08 0.68 2.01
C ALA A 90 12.53 0.47 1.55
N ASP A 91 13.08 1.38 0.73
CA ASP A 91 14.48 1.32 0.27
C ASP A 91 15.51 1.55 1.40
N LYS A 92 15.08 2.09 2.55
CA LYS A 92 15.95 2.39 3.71
C LYS A 92 16.11 1.22 4.68
N TYR A 93 15.51 0.05 4.38
CA TYR A 93 15.66 -1.15 5.21
C TYR A 93 16.85 -2.03 4.85
N GLY A 94 17.68 -1.65 3.88
CA GLY A 94 18.88 -2.40 3.51
C GLY A 94 18.59 -3.75 2.85
N LEU A 95 17.42 -3.91 2.23
CA LEU A 95 17.07 -5.13 1.52
C LEU A 95 17.81 -5.22 0.19
N HIS A 96 18.32 -6.42 -0.14
CA HIS A 96 18.86 -6.68 -1.47
C HIS A 96 17.75 -6.55 -2.54
N LYS A 97 18.13 -6.15 -3.76
CA LYS A 97 17.16 -5.96 -4.87
C LYS A 97 16.29 -7.19 -5.13
N ASN A 98 16.86 -8.38 -5.01
CA ASN A 98 16.17 -9.65 -5.26
C ASN A 98 15.37 -10.16 -4.04
N GLN A 99 15.37 -9.48 -2.93
CA GLN A 99 14.62 -9.87 -1.74
C GLN A 99 13.21 -9.29 -1.83
N SER A 100 12.19 -10.15 -1.84
CA SER A 100 10.78 -9.74 -1.87
C SER A 100 10.42 -8.91 -0.64
N LEU A 101 9.73 -7.78 -0.85
CA LEU A 101 9.16 -6.95 0.22
C LEU A 101 8.14 -7.75 1.04
N TYR A 102 7.32 -8.56 0.37
CA TYR A 102 6.33 -9.41 1.03
C TYR A 102 6.99 -10.39 2.01
N ASN A 103 8.04 -11.08 1.59
CA ASN A 103 8.76 -12.00 2.46
C ASN A 103 9.47 -11.27 3.61
N ALA A 104 10.09 -10.12 3.33
CA ALA A 104 10.71 -9.30 4.36
C ALA A 104 9.70 -8.80 5.40
N TYR A 105 8.50 -8.42 4.96
CA TYR A 105 7.40 -8.03 5.84
C TYR A 105 6.95 -9.23 6.69
N LYS A 106 6.72 -10.39 6.08
CA LYS A 106 6.27 -11.60 6.79
C LYS A 106 7.21 -12.01 7.94
N ILE A 107 8.50 -11.91 7.75
CA ILE A 107 9.50 -12.23 8.79
C ILE A 107 9.78 -11.08 9.75
N GLY A 108 9.04 -9.96 9.64
CA GLY A 108 9.13 -8.82 10.57
C GLY A 108 10.31 -7.87 10.33
N LYS A 109 11.05 -7.98 9.24
CA LYS A 109 12.19 -7.09 8.93
C LYS A 109 11.78 -5.64 8.65
N LEU A 110 10.53 -5.41 8.25
CA LEU A 110 10.04 -4.10 7.85
C LEU A 110 9.25 -3.38 8.97
N GLY A 111 9.10 -3.99 10.14
CA GLY A 111 8.20 -3.46 11.17
C GLY A 111 6.75 -3.44 10.70
N ALA A 112 5.96 -2.49 11.21
CA ALA A 112 4.56 -2.24 10.83
C ALA A 112 3.63 -3.47 10.90
N LYS A 113 4.01 -4.48 11.68
CA LYS A 113 3.15 -5.62 12.00
C LYS A 113 2.27 -5.29 13.20
N PRO A 114 0.97 -5.63 13.14
CA PRO A 114 0.13 -5.52 14.32
C PRO A 114 0.69 -6.41 15.44
N ALA A 115 0.82 -5.85 16.64
CA ALA A 115 1.15 -6.60 17.85
C ALA A 115 -0.06 -7.45 18.23
N LEU A 116 -0.16 -8.63 17.64
CA LEU A 116 -1.17 -9.61 18.00
C LEU A 116 -0.72 -10.29 19.30
N GLY A 117 -1.49 -10.14 20.36
CA GLY A 117 -1.30 -10.90 21.59
C GLY A 117 -1.41 -12.41 21.38
N SER A 118 -1.20 -13.18 22.44
CA SER A 118 -1.40 -14.64 22.37
C SER A 118 -2.86 -14.96 22.01
N PRO A 119 -3.11 -15.89 21.06
CA PRO A 119 -4.46 -16.36 20.76
C PRO A 119 -5.05 -17.22 21.89
N PHE A 120 -4.25 -17.58 22.90
CA PHE A 120 -4.69 -18.33 24.08
C PHE A 120 -5.24 -17.35 25.13
N ILE A 121 -6.54 -17.15 25.11
CA ILE A 121 -7.26 -16.24 26.01
C ILE A 121 -7.52 -16.89 27.40
N LEU A 122 -7.34 -18.20 27.54
CA LEU A 122 -7.75 -19.00 28.69
C LEU A 122 -6.61 -19.82 29.30
N ASN A 123 -5.49 -19.20 29.64
CA ASN A 123 -4.49 -19.85 30.50
C ASN A 123 -4.05 -18.88 31.60
N GLU A 124 -4.88 -18.76 32.59
CA GLU A 124 -4.49 -18.49 33.97
C GLU A 124 -4.93 -19.66 34.84
#